data_58f17434b6391e365796a0ebdbaf94e1
#
_entry.id   58f17434b6391e365796a0ebdbaf94e1
#
_cell.length_a   1.000
_cell.length_b   1.000
_cell.length_c   1.000
_cell.angle_alpha   90.00
_cell.angle_beta   90.00
_cell.angle_gamma   90.00
#
_symmetry.space_group_name_H-M   'P 1'
#
loop_
_entity.id
_entity.type
_entity.pdbx_description
1 polymer ?
#
loop_
_entity_poly.entity_id
_entity_poly.type
_entity_poly.pdbx_seq_one_letter_code
_entity_poly.pdbx_strand_id
1 'polypeptide(L)'
;MKKGLTELVFILDKSGSMGGLETDTIGGYNSMLQKQQTVDGKCRITTALFDNDYALLHDRIDIRAVSPISEKDYFVGGSTALLDAIGRTIRKIENAQKHTAEDFRADKVMFVIITDGEENASREYSSDRIKKMIEQKKNDTGWEFIFLGANIDSVETAGRYGISLDRVQNYHADSDGVKLNFQVMNNAVASFRACAAVPEDWSGEIQADYKKRGGKH
;
A
#
# COMPACT_ATOMS: atom_id res chain seq x y z
N MET A 1 21.98 4.71 17.68
CA MET A 1 21.01 3.57 17.81
C MET A 1 19.89 3.78 16.79
N LYS A 2 19.55 2.77 15.97
CA LYS A 2 18.36 2.84 15.10
C LYS A 2 17.12 3.04 16.00
N LYS A 3 16.28 4.04 15.70
CA LYS A 3 15.19 4.49 16.57
C LYS A 3 13.94 3.62 16.49
N GLY A 4 13.93 2.66 15.58
CA GLY A 4 12.84 1.71 15.37
C GLY A 4 11.52 2.33 14.90
N LEU A 5 11.53 3.57 14.38
CA LEU A 5 10.33 4.20 13.82
C LEU A 5 10.09 3.71 12.39
N THR A 6 8.91 3.16 12.17
CA THR A 6 8.41 2.79 10.84
C THR A 6 7.43 3.85 10.33
N GLU A 7 7.59 4.26 9.07
CA GLU A 7 6.61 5.01 8.30
C GLU A 7 5.86 4.03 7.40
N LEU A 8 4.62 3.73 7.72
CA LEU A 8 3.76 2.81 6.97
C LEU A 8 2.81 3.63 6.10
N VAL A 9 2.80 3.35 4.81
CA VAL A 9 2.04 4.12 3.82
C VAL A 9 1.12 3.21 3.04
N PHE A 10 -0.18 3.42 3.15
CA PHE A 10 -1.19 2.76 2.32
C PHE A 10 -1.67 3.71 1.22
N ILE A 11 -1.75 3.19 0.00
CA ILE A 11 -2.39 3.82 -1.15
C ILE A 11 -3.51 2.88 -1.56
N LEU A 12 -4.76 3.26 -1.24
CA LEU A 12 -5.94 2.43 -1.42
C LEU A 12 -6.81 3.00 -2.53
N ASP A 13 -7.10 2.17 -3.49
CA ASP A 13 -8.05 2.45 -4.56
C ASP A 13 -9.47 2.55 -3.99
N LYS A 14 -10.19 3.60 -4.40
CA LYS A 14 -11.62 3.77 -4.19
C LYS A 14 -12.34 4.11 -5.50
N SER A 15 -11.75 3.73 -6.64
CA SER A 15 -12.36 3.90 -7.96
C SER A 15 -13.59 3.02 -8.14
N GLY A 16 -14.35 3.25 -9.19
CA GLY A 16 -15.62 2.57 -9.43
C GLY A 16 -15.53 1.05 -9.54
N SER A 17 -14.37 0.50 -9.93
CA SER A 17 -14.12 -0.96 -10.00
C SER A 17 -14.17 -1.63 -8.61
N MET A 18 -13.82 -0.88 -7.55
CA MET A 18 -13.93 -1.36 -6.16
C MET A 18 -15.39 -1.50 -5.66
N GLY A 19 -16.37 -1.19 -6.51
CA GLY A 19 -17.81 -1.28 -6.16
C GLY A 19 -18.22 -2.68 -5.72
N GLY A 20 -18.88 -2.76 -4.54
CA GLY A 20 -19.25 -4.02 -3.91
C GLY A 20 -18.19 -4.61 -2.98
N LEU A 21 -16.99 -4.00 -2.89
CA LEU A 21 -15.91 -4.42 -2.01
C LEU A 21 -15.69 -3.45 -0.84
N GLU A 22 -16.54 -2.43 -0.70
CA GLU A 22 -16.38 -1.36 0.29
C GLU A 22 -16.34 -1.91 1.72
N THR A 23 -17.32 -2.74 2.07
CA THR A 23 -17.43 -3.34 3.41
C THR A 23 -16.23 -4.23 3.72
N ASP A 24 -15.77 -5.02 2.74
CA ASP A 24 -14.63 -5.93 2.91
C ASP A 24 -13.31 -5.16 3.01
N THR A 25 -13.15 -4.08 2.23
CA THR A 25 -11.99 -3.19 2.30
C THR A 25 -11.93 -2.48 3.65
N ILE A 26 -13.04 -1.89 4.11
CA ILE A 26 -13.15 -1.24 5.42
C ILE A 26 -12.85 -2.26 6.54
N GLY A 27 -13.48 -3.42 6.50
CA GLY A 27 -13.31 -4.46 7.51
C GLY A 27 -11.89 -5.02 7.55
N GLY A 28 -11.31 -5.31 6.39
CA GLY A 28 -9.94 -5.81 6.23
C GLY A 28 -8.91 -4.79 6.72
N TYR A 29 -9.04 -3.54 6.28
CA TYR A 29 -8.17 -2.45 6.71
C TYR A 29 -8.23 -2.23 8.23
N ASN A 30 -9.43 -2.16 8.82
CA ASN A 30 -9.61 -1.98 10.25
C ASN A 30 -9.05 -3.16 11.07
N SER A 31 -9.24 -4.39 10.59
CA SER A 31 -8.67 -5.59 11.23
C SER A 31 -7.14 -5.55 11.23
N MET A 32 -6.54 -5.18 10.09
CA MET A 32 -5.10 -5.01 9.98
C MET A 32 -4.62 -3.88 10.89
N LEU A 33 -5.28 -2.72 10.88
CA LEU A 33 -4.95 -1.58 11.72
C LEU A 33 -4.95 -1.97 13.20
N GLN A 34 -6.01 -2.63 13.69
CA GLN A 34 -6.13 -3.08 15.08
C GLN A 34 -4.97 -4.01 15.49
N LYS A 35 -4.61 -4.96 14.62
CA LYS A 35 -3.48 -5.86 14.87
C LYS A 35 -2.15 -5.09 14.90
N GLN A 36 -1.95 -4.15 13.97
CA GLN A 36 -0.74 -3.35 13.92
C GLN A 36 -0.58 -2.40 15.10
N GLN A 37 -1.67 -1.98 15.75
CA GLN A 37 -1.64 -1.18 16.98
C GLN A 37 -1.03 -1.94 18.17
N THR A 38 -1.09 -3.27 18.15
CA THR A 38 -0.51 -4.12 19.21
C THR A 38 0.93 -4.55 18.93
N VAL A 39 1.45 -4.32 17.73
CA VAL A 39 2.84 -4.66 17.37
C VAL A 39 3.81 -3.69 18.03
N ASP A 40 4.86 -4.22 18.63
CA ASP A 40 5.90 -3.43 19.26
C ASP A 40 6.62 -2.49 18.28
N GLY A 41 7.18 -1.40 18.84
CA GLY A 41 7.89 -0.38 18.08
C GLY A 41 7.00 0.78 17.66
N LYS A 42 7.65 1.91 17.37
CA LYS A 42 6.96 3.13 16.91
C LYS A 42 6.58 3.00 15.44
N CYS A 43 5.35 3.35 15.11
CA CYS A 43 4.86 3.36 13.74
C CYS A 43 3.97 4.57 13.49
N ARG A 44 4.24 5.31 12.42
CA ARG A 44 3.33 6.29 11.85
C ARG A 44 2.66 5.70 10.63
N ILE A 45 1.37 5.99 10.47
CA ILE A 45 0.62 5.58 9.30
C ILE A 45 0.17 6.77 8.47
N THR A 46 0.33 6.66 7.17
CA THR A 46 -0.27 7.51 6.16
C THR A 46 -1.20 6.65 5.32
N THR A 47 -2.44 7.09 5.13
CA THR A 47 -3.39 6.41 4.25
C THR A 47 -3.90 7.39 3.22
N ALA A 48 -3.52 7.17 1.99
CA ALA A 48 -4.02 7.90 0.82
C ALA A 48 -5.12 7.08 0.15
N LEU A 49 -6.25 7.72 -0.08
CA LEU A 49 -7.34 7.19 -0.90
C LEU A 49 -7.28 7.86 -2.26
N PHE A 50 -7.55 7.12 -3.31
CA PHE A 50 -7.58 7.67 -4.66
C PHE A 50 -8.67 7.06 -5.54
N ASP A 51 -9.20 7.89 -6.41
CA ASP A 51 -9.96 7.62 -7.61
C ASP A 51 -9.43 8.55 -8.71
N ASN A 52 -10.22 9.45 -9.29
CA ASN A 52 -9.70 10.59 -10.06
C ASN A 52 -9.21 11.75 -9.16
N ASP A 53 -9.53 11.69 -7.87
CA ASP A 53 -9.06 12.60 -6.86
C ASP A 53 -8.11 11.91 -5.88
N TYR A 54 -7.36 12.69 -5.12
CA TYR A 54 -6.43 12.21 -4.11
C TYR A 54 -6.80 12.79 -2.75
N ALA A 55 -7.04 11.94 -1.78
CA ALA A 55 -7.38 12.33 -0.41
C ALA A 55 -6.47 11.66 0.61
N LEU A 56 -5.96 12.42 1.56
CA LEU A 56 -5.25 11.89 2.71
C LEU A 56 -6.25 11.63 3.83
N LEU A 57 -6.53 10.38 4.09
CA LEU A 57 -7.36 9.95 5.21
C LEU A 57 -6.57 10.02 6.52
N HIS A 58 -5.35 9.51 6.52
CA HIS A 58 -4.41 9.62 7.63
C HIS A 58 -3.11 10.24 7.13
N ASP A 59 -2.57 11.20 7.88
CA ASP A 59 -1.35 11.90 7.54
C ASP A 59 -0.31 11.76 8.65
N ARG A 60 0.52 10.72 8.57
CA ARG A 60 1.62 10.45 9.49
C ARG A 60 1.21 10.44 10.97
N ILE A 61 0.07 9.85 11.25
CA ILE A 61 -0.48 9.73 12.61
C ILE A 61 0.20 8.54 13.31
N ASP A 62 0.44 8.63 14.62
CA ASP A 62 0.82 7.46 15.41
C ASP A 62 -0.26 6.38 15.24
N ILE A 63 0.13 5.20 14.79
CA ILE A 63 -0.82 4.13 14.45
C ILE A 63 -1.75 3.78 15.63
N ARG A 64 -1.28 3.95 16.86
CA ARG A 64 -2.06 3.70 18.07
C ARG A 64 -3.17 4.73 18.31
N ALA A 65 -3.07 5.91 17.67
CA ALA A 65 -4.05 6.98 17.78
C ALA A 65 -5.07 7.00 16.63
N VAL A 66 -4.94 6.06 15.68
CA VAL A 66 -5.84 5.99 14.52
C VAL A 66 -7.13 5.26 14.88
N SER A 67 -8.26 5.89 14.62
CA SER A 67 -9.59 5.27 14.74
C SER A 67 -9.91 4.40 13.53
N PRO A 68 -10.73 3.35 13.69
CA PRO A 68 -11.26 2.59 12.56
C PRO A 68 -11.96 3.50 11.53
N ILE A 69 -11.80 3.18 10.26
CA ILE A 69 -12.51 3.86 9.17
C ILE A 69 -13.93 3.30 8.99
N SER A 70 -14.78 4.08 8.36
CA SER A 70 -16.19 3.77 8.13
C SER A 70 -16.58 4.05 6.68
N GLU A 71 -17.84 3.75 6.33
CA GLU A 71 -18.43 4.10 5.02
C GLU A 71 -18.43 5.61 4.74
N LYS A 72 -18.26 6.45 5.77
CA LYS A 72 -18.13 7.90 5.59
C LYS A 72 -16.72 8.30 5.11
N ASP A 73 -15.74 7.44 5.40
CA ASP A 73 -14.34 7.69 5.09
C ASP A 73 -13.93 7.03 3.76
N TYR A 74 -14.54 5.87 3.45
CA TYR A 74 -14.24 5.10 2.25
C TYR A 74 -15.54 4.79 1.50
N PHE A 75 -15.72 5.45 0.36
CA PHE A 75 -16.80 5.28 -0.60
C PHE A 75 -16.21 5.27 -2.01
N VAL A 76 -16.76 4.44 -2.88
CA VAL A 76 -16.20 4.17 -4.21
C VAL A 76 -16.86 5.00 -5.29
N GLY A 77 -16.11 5.32 -6.33
CA GLY A 77 -16.57 6.04 -7.52
C GLY A 77 -15.41 6.56 -8.37
N GLY A 78 -15.74 7.11 -9.52
CA GLY A 78 -14.75 7.73 -10.40
C GLY A 78 -13.83 6.75 -11.15
N SER A 79 -12.75 7.30 -11.67
CA SER A 79 -11.72 6.63 -12.46
C SER A 79 -10.46 6.38 -11.62
N THR A 80 -9.43 5.75 -12.19
CA THR A 80 -8.25 5.26 -11.46
C THR A 80 -7.02 6.10 -11.80
N ALA A 81 -6.71 7.14 -11.00
CA ALA A 81 -5.50 7.97 -11.13
C ALA A 81 -4.35 7.43 -10.25
N LEU A 82 -3.93 6.20 -10.49
CA LEU A 82 -2.97 5.46 -9.67
C LEU A 82 -1.58 6.10 -9.67
N LEU A 83 -1.06 6.52 -10.84
CA LEU A 83 0.27 7.13 -10.94
C LEU A 83 0.34 8.45 -10.17
N ASP A 84 -0.72 9.26 -10.24
CA ASP A 84 -0.80 10.51 -9.51
C ASP A 84 -0.84 10.24 -7.99
N ALA A 85 -1.58 9.25 -7.55
CA ALA A 85 -1.64 8.84 -6.15
C ALA A 85 -0.27 8.39 -5.64
N ILE A 86 0.42 7.51 -6.37
CA ILE A 86 1.77 7.04 -6.02
C ILE A 86 2.75 8.22 -5.98
N GLY A 87 2.79 9.04 -7.02
CA GLY A 87 3.74 10.14 -7.14
C GLY A 87 3.57 11.20 -6.07
N ARG A 88 2.34 11.63 -5.81
CA ARG A 88 2.01 12.59 -4.74
C ARG A 88 2.39 12.05 -3.36
N THR A 89 2.08 10.76 -3.10
CA THR A 89 2.37 10.15 -1.80
C THR A 89 3.88 9.98 -1.58
N ILE A 90 4.64 9.52 -2.58
CA ILE A 90 6.11 9.45 -2.50
C ILE A 90 6.70 10.83 -2.19
N ARG A 91 6.30 11.86 -2.93
CA ARG A 91 6.75 13.25 -2.71
C ARG A 91 6.43 13.75 -1.32
N LYS A 92 5.23 13.46 -0.82
CA LYS A 92 4.81 13.84 0.51
C LYS A 92 5.70 13.22 1.59
N ILE A 93 5.91 11.91 1.55
CA ILE A 93 6.75 11.21 2.54
C ILE A 93 8.22 11.64 2.41
N GLU A 94 8.73 11.79 1.20
CA GLU A 94 10.07 12.32 0.95
C GLU A 94 10.28 13.69 1.60
N ASN A 95 9.37 14.63 1.35
CA ASN A 95 9.43 15.97 1.93
C ASN A 95 9.34 15.92 3.45
N ALA A 96 8.45 15.10 4.01
CA ALA A 96 8.34 14.92 5.44
C ALA A 96 9.65 14.40 6.06
N GLN A 97 10.26 13.37 5.45
CA GLN A 97 11.55 12.84 5.92
C GLN A 97 12.66 13.87 5.79
N LYS A 98 12.74 14.60 4.68
CA LYS A 98 13.76 15.62 4.43
C LYS A 98 13.71 16.78 5.43
N HIS A 99 12.52 17.25 5.80
CA HIS A 99 12.31 18.38 6.71
C HIS A 99 12.14 17.97 8.18
N THR A 100 12.26 16.70 8.49
CA THR A 100 12.28 16.20 9.87
C THR A 100 13.72 16.10 10.34
N ALA A 101 14.01 16.58 11.55
CA ALA A 101 15.33 16.42 12.15
C ALA A 101 15.72 14.93 12.18
N GLU A 102 16.98 14.62 11.93
CA GLU A 102 17.48 13.25 11.75
C GLU A 102 17.04 12.31 12.86
N ASP A 103 17.01 12.83 14.08
CA ASP A 103 16.56 12.11 15.27
C ASP A 103 15.08 11.69 15.28
N PHE A 104 14.26 12.25 14.45
CA PHE A 104 12.83 11.98 14.37
C PHE A 104 12.38 11.42 13.01
N ARG A 105 13.34 11.15 12.10
CA ARG A 105 13.05 10.49 10.84
C ARG A 105 12.71 9.03 11.07
N ALA A 106 11.88 8.48 10.20
CA ALA A 106 11.65 7.05 10.19
C ALA A 106 12.90 6.31 9.67
N ASP A 107 13.25 5.22 10.34
CA ASP A 107 14.35 4.34 9.91
C ASP A 107 13.91 3.41 8.78
N LYS A 108 12.61 3.16 8.71
CA LYS A 108 11.98 2.21 7.78
C LYS A 108 10.76 2.86 7.15
N VAL A 109 10.62 2.74 5.84
CA VAL A 109 9.46 3.24 5.09
C VAL A 109 8.94 2.13 4.20
N MET A 110 7.65 1.82 4.33
CA MET A 110 6.98 0.80 3.53
C MET A 110 5.73 1.38 2.88
N PHE A 111 5.63 1.20 1.58
CA PHE A 111 4.45 1.50 0.78
C PHE A 111 3.68 0.21 0.46
N VAL A 112 2.39 0.21 0.68
CA VAL A 112 1.45 -0.84 0.28
C VAL A 112 0.43 -0.22 -0.65
N ILE A 113 0.44 -0.67 -1.91
CA ILE A 113 -0.44 -0.17 -2.97
C ILE A 113 -1.46 -1.26 -3.26
N ILE A 114 -2.74 -0.96 -3.14
CA ILE A 114 -3.83 -1.90 -3.40
C ILE A 114 -4.79 -1.27 -4.41
N THR A 115 -4.99 -1.95 -5.55
CA THR A 115 -5.88 -1.52 -6.63
C THR A 115 -6.57 -2.71 -7.27
N ASP A 116 -7.75 -2.52 -7.85
CA ASP A 116 -8.44 -3.53 -8.65
C ASP A 116 -8.70 -3.08 -10.10
N GLY A 117 -8.09 -1.95 -10.51
CA GLY A 117 -8.28 -1.37 -11.82
C GLY A 117 -6.99 -0.92 -12.49
N GLU A 118 -7.06 -0.81 -13.83
CA GLU A 118 -5.98 -0.24 -14.61
C GLU A 118 -5.91 1.29 -14.45
N GLU A 119 -4.68 1.82 -14.45
CA GLU A 119 -4.41 3.25 -14.56
C GLU A 119 -5.08 3.86 -15.81
N ASN A 120 -5.94 4.85 -15.61
CA ASN A 120 -6.67 5.47 -16.72
C ASN A 120 -6.95 6.97 -16.59
N ALA A 121 -6.54 7.61 -15.48
CA ALA A 121 -6.94 8.98 -15.19
C ALA A 121 -5.81 9.92 -14.71
N SER A 122 -4.60 9.43 -14.53
CA SER A 122 -3.47 10.24 -14.07
C SER A 122 -3.06 11.29 -15.11
N ARG A 123 -2.68 12.48 -14.60
CA ARG A 123 -2.31 13.65 -15.43
C ARG A 123 -0.98 14.28 -15.04
N GLU A 124 -0.50 14.03 -13.82
CA GLU A 124 0.71 14.69 -13.28
C GLU A 124 1.95 13.80 -13.41
N TYR A 125 1.77 12.49 -13.32
CA TYR A 125 2.88 11.53 -13.32
C TYR A 125 2.73 10.52 -14.45
N SER A 126 3.83 10.28 -15.16
CA SER A 126 3.95 9.19 -16.12
C SER A 126 4.54 7.95 -15.45
N SER A 127 4.32 6.79 -16.05
CA SER A 127 4.90 5.50 -15.62
C SER A 127 6.43 5.58 -15.46
N ASP A 128 7.14 6.17 -16.45
CA ASP A 128 8.59 6.33 -16.40
C ASP A 128 9.05 7.21 -15.22
N ARG A 129 8.27 8.23 -14.88
CA ARG A 129 8.56 9.10 -13.76
C ARG A 129 8.38 8.37 -12.44
N ILE A 130 7.29 7.62 -12.29
CA ILE A 130 7.04 6.79 -11.11
C ILE A 130 8.14 5.75 -10.94
N LYS A 131 8.51 5.06 -12.02
CA LYS A 131 9.61 4.09 -12.02
C LYS A 131 10.90 4.68 -11.45
N LYS A 132 11.34 5.83 -11.98
CA LYS A 132 12.53 6.52 -11.49
C LYS A 132 12.42 6.88 -10.01
N MET A 133 11.26 7.36 -9.57
CA MET A 133 11.04 7.72 -8.16
C MET A 133 11.13 6.50 -7.25
N ILE A 134 10.48 5.39 -7.61
CA ILE A 134 10.50 4.15 -6.82
C ILE A 134 11.92 3.57 -6.76
N GLU A 135 12.56 3.40 -7.93
CA GLU A 135 13.94 2.87 -8.00
C GLU A 135 14.91 3.71 -7.19
N GLN A 136 14.82 5.04 -7.27
CA GLN A 136 15.64 5.94 -6.46
C GLN A 136 15.41 5.72 -4.96
N LYS A 137 14.14 5.65 -4.50
CA LYS A 137 13.84 5.45 -3.07
C LYS A 137 14.28 4.08 -2.56
N LYS A 138 14.14 3.04 -3.37
CA LYS A 138 14.67 1.71 -3.04
C LYS A 138 16.18 1.73 -2.88
N ASN A 139 16.89 2.31 -3.84
CA ASN A 139 18.36 2.29 -3.89
C ASN A 139 19.01 3.24 -2.87
N ASP A 140 18.49 4.47 -2.74
CA ASP A 140 19.14 5.50 -1.91
C ASP A 140 18.76 5.40 -0.44
N THR A 141 17.54 4.95 -0.13
CA THR A 141 16.98 5.02 1.23
C THR A 141 16.37 3.72 1.73
N GLY A 142 16.40 2.65 0.94
CA GLY A 142 15.89 1.34 1.34
C GLY A 142 14.37 1.30 1.58
N TRP A 143 13.61 2.16 0.89
CA TRP A 143 12.15 2.11 0.97
C TRP A 143 11.62 0.83 0.34
N GLU A 144 10.63 0.24 0.97
CA GLU A 144 9.98 -0.98 0.49
C GLU A 144 8.64 -0.65 -0.17
N PHE A 145 8.35 -1.34 -1.27
CA PHE A 145 7.11 -1.15 -2.03
C PHE A 145 6.47 -2.50 -2.31
N ILE A 146 5.22 -2.68 -1.88
CA ILE A 146 4.39 -3.86 -2.19
C ILE A 146 3.23 -3.41 -3.07
N PHE A 147 2.91 -4.20 -4.08
CA PHE A 147 1.82 -3.96 -5.00
C PHE A 147 0.87 -5.17 -5.04
N LEU A 148 -0.38 -4.93 -4.71
CA LEU A 148 -1.47 -5.89 -4.81
C LEU A 148 -2.46 -5.39 -5.87
N GLY A 149 -2.61 -6.15 -6.94
CA GLY A 149 -3.51 -5.80 -8.03
C GLY A 149 -4.54 -6.89 -8.31
N ALA A 150 -5.74 -6.49 -8.69
CA ALA A 150 -6.76 -7.37 -9.19
C ALA A 150 -7.27 -6.87 -10.55
N ASN A 151 -7.84 -7.77 -11.35
CA ASN A 151 -8.38 -7.45 -12.68
C ASN A 151 -7.37 -6.82 -13.66
N ILE A 152 -6.09 -6.87 -13.33
CA ILE A 152 -4.98 -6.32 -14.13
C ILE A 152 -3.85 -7.33 -14.21
N ASP A 153 -2.94 -7.18 -15.16
CA ASP A 153 -1.63 -7.84 -15.09
C ASP A 153 -0.75 -7.07 -14.09
N SER A 154 -0.83 -7.47 -12.82
CA SER A 154 -0.10 -6.79 -11.74
C SER A 154 1.42 -6.91 -11.92
N VAL A 155 1.90 -8.01 -12.49
CA VAL A 155 3.33 -8.25 -12.71
C VAL A 155 3.87 -7.29 -13.77
N GLU A 156 3.19 -7.18 -14.92
CA GLU A 156 3.57 -6.25 -15.97
C GLU A 156 3.42 -4.79 -15.47
N THR A 157 2.30 -4.47 -14.86
CA THR A 157 1.98 -3.12 -14.36
C THR A 157 3.01 -2.65 -13.34
N ALA A 158 3.28 -3.45 -12.30
CA ALA A 158 4.23 -3.11 -11.25
C ALA A 158 5.68 -3.04 -11.77
N GLY A 159 6.04 -3.90 -12.72
CA GLY A 159 7.33 -3.86 -13.42
C GLY A 159 7.53 -2.55 -14.17
N ARG A 160 6.50 -2.02 -14.80
CA ARG A 160 6.53 -0.68 -15.43
C ARG A 160 6.76 0.44 -14.41
N TYR A 161 6.36 0.24 -13.15
CA TYR A 161 6.54 1.21 -12.07
C TYR A 161 7.84 0.99 -11.27
N GLY A 162 8.67 -0.01 -11.62
CA GLY A 162 9.94 -0.29 -10.95
C GLY A 162 9.81 -1.06 -9.64
N ILE A 163 8.66 -1.67 -9.38
CA ILE A 163 8.45 -2.57 -8.25
C ILE A 163 8.95 -3.96 -8.63
N SER A 164 9.72 -4.59 -7.75
CA SER A 164 10.31 -5.91 -8.00
C SER A 164 9.23 -7.00 -7.98
N LEU A 165 9.38 -8.03 -8.80
CA LEU A 165 8.39 -9.10 -8.97
C LEU A 165 8.07 -9.85 -7.66
N ASP A 166 9.05 -9.99 -6.79
CA ASP A 166 8.91 -10.58 -5.45
C ASP A 166 8.09 -9.72 -4.47
N ARG A 167 7.66 -8.54 -4.90
CA ARG A 167 6.82 -7.57 -4.15
C ARG A 167 5.49 -7.31 -4.81
N VAL A 168 5.11 -8.17 -5.75
CA VAL A 168 3.87 -8.02 -6.52
C VAL A 168 3.03 -9.28 -6.39
N GLN A 169 1.72 -9.13 -6.22
CA GLN A 169 0.81 -10.26 -6.21
C GLN A 169 -0.53 -9.89 -6.85
N ASN A 170 -1.04 -10.78 -7.70
CA ASN A 170 -2.42 -10.75 -8.18
C ASN A 170 -3.34 -11.34 -7.11
N TYR A 171 -4.53 -10.78 -6.98
CA TYR A 171 -5.58 -11.32 -6.12
C TYR A 171 -6.94 -11.32 -6.83
N HIS A 172 -7.93 -12.04 -6.31
CA HIS A 172 -9.30 -11.98 -6.81
C HIS A 172 -10.04 -10.79 -6.19
N ALA A 173 -10.67 -9.95 -7.03
CA ALA A 173 -11.48 -8.81 -6.61
C ALA A 173 -12.82 -9.27 -6.05
N ASP A 174 -12.81 -9.94 -4.93
CA ASP A 174 -13.98 -10.38 -4.18
C ASP A 174 -13.72 -10.35 -2.67
N SER A 175 -14.77 -10.63 -1.89
CA SER A 175 -14.72 -10.59 -0.43
C SER A 175 -13.57 -11.43 0.17
N ASP A 176 -13.37 -12.64 -0.34
CA ASP A 176 -12.34 -13.54 0.19
C ASP A 176 -10.94 -13.06 -0.16
N GLY A 177 -10.72 -12.62 -1.41
CA GLY A 177 -9.44 -12.07 -1.86
C GLY A 177 -9.05 -10.79 -1.13
N VAL A 178 -9.99 -9.86 -0.93
CA VAL A 178 -9.73 -8.63 -0.16
C VAL A 178 -9.37 -8.93 1.29
N LYS A 179 -10.11 -9.82 1.96
CA LYS A 179 -9.82 -10.24 3.35
C LYS A 179 -8.46 -10.89 3.47
N LEU A 180 -8.13 -11.79 2.53
CA LEU A 180 -6.85 -12.48 2.49
C LEU A 180 -5.69 -11.49 2.30
N ASN A 181 -5.85 -10.51 1.41
CA ASN A 181 -4.85 -9.45 1.21
C ASN A 181 -4.50 -8.73 2.51
N PHE A 182 -5.51 -8.25 3.24
CA PHE A 182 -5.25 -7.54 4.50
C PHE A 182 -4.68 -8.46 5.58
N GLN A 183 -5.06 -9.74 5.60
CA GLN A 183 -4.47 -10.72 6.52
C GLN A 183 -2.98 -10.93 6.23
N VAL A 184 -2.62 -11.17 4.97
CA VAL A 184 -1.23 -11.37 4.52
C VAL A 184 -0.43 -10.09 4.73
N MET A 185 -0.98 -8.93 4.38
CA MET A 185 -0.33 -7.65 4.62
C MET A 185 -0.06 -7.39 6.10
N ASN A 186 -0.98 -7.79 7.00
CA ASN A 186 -0.72 -7.68 8.43
C ASN A 186 0.58 -8.38 8.83
N ASN A 187 0.82 -9.59 8.33
CA ASN A 187 2.02 -10.38 8.64
C ASN A 187 3.28 -9.78 8.01
N ALA A 188 3.20 -9.37 6.75
CA ALA A 188 4.32 -8.72 6.04
C ALA A 188 4.74 -7.41 6.71
N VAL A 189 3.77 -6.57 7.08
CA VAL A 189 4.01 -5.30 7.79
C VAL A 189 4.60 -5.55 9.18
N ALA A 190 4.08 -6.53 9.94
CA ALA A 190 4.61 -6.85 11.26
C ALA A 190 6.09 -7.31 11.17
N SER A 191 6.42 -8.17 10.20
CA SER A 191 7.80 -8.59 9.95
C SER A 191 8.70 -7.40 9.57
N PHE A 192 8.26 -6.54 8.66
CA PHE A 192 9.00 -5.36 8.26
C PHE A 192 9.23 -4.40 9.44
N ARG A 193 8.25 -4.21 10.30
CA ARG A 193 8.39 -3.39 11.52
C ARG A 193 9.42 -3.97 12.47
N ALA A 194 9.47 -5.29 12.61
CA ALA A 194 10.41 -5.97 13.50
C ALA A 194 11.84 -5.93 12.96
N CYS A 195 12.07 -6.38 11.74
CA CYS A 195 13.41 -6.66 11.21
C CYS A 195 13.80 -5.88 9.92
N ALA A 196 12.98 -4.93 9.46
CA ALA A 196 13.18 -4.19 8.22
C ALA A 196 13.25 -5.08 6.96
N ALA A 197 12.60 -6.23 7.00
CA ALA A 197 12.53 -7.16 5.88
C ALA A 197 11.13 -7.74 5.71
N VAL A 198 10.70 -7.86 4.48
CA VAL A 198 9.51 -8.62 4.10
C VAL A 198 9.93 -10.05 3.85
N PRO A 199 9.27 -11.07 4.43
CA PRO A 199 9.59 -12.47 4.15
C PRO A 199 9.54 -12.78 2.65
N GLU A 200 10.38 -13.70 2.18
CA GLU A 200 10.39 -14.08 0.76
C GLU A 200 9.07 -14.73 0.32
N ASP A 201 8.43 -15.47 1.21
CA ASP A 201 7.15 -16.15 0.99
C ASP A 201 5.92 -15.35 1.42
N TRP A 202 6.07 -14.04 1.64
CA TRP A 202 5.03 -13.16 2.19
C TRP A 202 3.67 -13.29 1.50
N SER A 203 3.65 -13.54 0.19
CA SER A 203 2.43 -13.62 -0.63
C SER A 203 1.95 -15.04 -0.92
N GLY A 204 2.58 -16.05 -0.31
CA GLY A 204 2.31 -17.46 -0.63
C GLY A 204 0.84 -17.86 -0.50
N GLU A 205 0.13 -17.37 0.51
CA GLU A 205 -1.30 -17.65 0.70
C GLU A 205 -2.15 -17.00 -0.41
N ILE A 206 -1.86 -15.75 -0.81
CA ILE A 206 -2.57 -15.06 -1.90
C ILE A 206 -2.31 -15.78 -3.22
N GLN A 207 -1.06 -16.18 -3.49
CA GLN A 207 -0.69 -16.90 -4.69
C GLN A 207 -1.40 -18.24 -4.78
N ALA A 208 -1.48 -18.97 -3.66
CA ALA A 208 -2.17 -20.27 -3.60
C ALA A 208 -3.68 -20.12 -3.86
N ASP A 209 -4.33 -19.13 -3.24
CA ASP A 209 -5.74 -18.82 -3.47
C ASP A 209 -5.99 -18.42 -4.93
N TYR A 210 -5.18 -17.53 -5.46
CA TYR A 210 -5.31 -17.05 -6.84
C TYR A 210 -5.22 -18.19 -7.85
N LYS A 211 -4.23 -19.07 -7.71
CA LYS A 211 -4.07 -20.26 -8.56
C LYS A 211 -5.22 -21.26 -8.41
N LYS A 212 -5.61 -21.57 -7.17
CA LYS A 212 -6.68 -22.52 -6.87
C LYS A 212 -8.01 -22.10 -7.50
N ARG A 213 -8.25 -20.82 -7.58
CA ARG A 213 -9.50 -20.23 -8.11
C ARG A 213 -9.40 -19.86 -9.59
N GLY A 214 -8.39 -20.36 -10.32
CA GLY A 214 -8.27 -20.25 -11.78
C GLY A 214 -7.59 -18.98 -12.29
N GLY A 215 -6.96 -18.21 -11.42
CA GLY A 215 -6.12 -17.10 -11.83
C GLY A 215 -4.95 -17.55 -12.69
N LYS A 216 -4.70 -16.82 -13.78
CA LYS A 216 -3.56 -17.03 -14.67
C LYS A 216 -2.45 -16.05 -14.32
N HIS A 217 -1.20 -16.51 -14.45
CA HIS A 217 0.00 -15.66 -14.33
C HIS A 217 0.18 -14.84 -15.58
#